data_33e4f41d64ac9b6bfd072db8ce4c0f28
#
_entry.id   33e4f41d64ac9b6bfd072db8ce4c0f28
#
_cell.length_a   1.000
_cell.length_b   1.000
_cell.length_c   1.000
_cell.angle_alpha   90.00
_cell.angle_beta   90.00
_cell.angle_gamma   90.00
#
_symmetry.space_group_name_H-M   'P 1'
#
loop_
_entity.id
_entity.type
_entity.pdbx_description
1 polymer ?
#
loop_
_entity_poly.entity_id
_entity_poly.type
_entity_poly.pdbx_seq_one_letter_code
_entity_poly.pdbx_strand_id
1 'polypeptide(L)'
;MLTAFIICGIICLPCQLKAFATAAENENFARLNNDLQLLIDDNKNGVPGVGAAVIKNGRLVYEKTLGSRYIDNENTQNNLPLTRDTKLRIASLSKVFVAAAYMQLSEEGKIDLDADISRYLGFTLRNPNYPDTPITSKMLLSHTSSLRDGEVYTIPSKYSLQELFRPEGIFYESGAHYAPYGEAPGEFFCYTNLNYGILGTIIEKVTQTRFDKYMKQAIFDPMEIDASFNITDFNEAALSDFGLIYQKQEYGVWNTDGPWIAQVDDYSTLKIYGNNLYNIYNYDEYITGTNATIFFPHGGLRISLAGLEKWMQMLIDNGKYNGKRILTEKSIDEMFKPYWTLNETKTNGDTYSGLMNCFGLGIQNVKNIDKDRFLPDRDIEMSGHFAEAYGLLAGMFIDREHKNGFIYIMNGMSGPESSNSGAYSGMYSWEEKVCSAILNNAFPEL
;
A
#
# COMPACT_ATOMS: atom_id res chain seq x y z
N MET A 1 -8.90 -50.86 44.25
CA MET A 1 -7.68 -50.33 43.60
C MET A 1 -8.10 -49.75 42.27
N LEU A 2 -8.32 -48.45 42.22
CA LEU A 2 -8.59 -47.70 40.97
C LEU A 2 -7.29 -47.03 40.52
N THR A 3 -6.78 -47.39 39.37
CA THR A 3 -5.59 -46.80 38.78
C THR A 3 -6.04 -45.69 37.84
N ALA A 4 -5.78 -44.43 38.24
CA ALA A 4 -6.05 -43.27 37.38
C ALA A 4 -4.91 -43.07 36.38
N PHE A 5 -5.22 -43.14 35.09
CA PHE A 5 -4.30 -42.71 34.01
C PHE A 5 -4.38 -41.18 33.85
N ILE A 6 -3.28 -40.50 34.20
CA ILE A 6 -3.09 -39.09 33.86
C ILE A 6 -2.54 -39.04 32.44
N ILE A 7 -3.34 -38.59 31.49
CA ILE A 7 -2.90 -38.24 30.14
C ILE A 7 -2.34 -36.82 30.22
N CYS A 8 -1.02 -36.71 30.19
CA CYS A 8 -0.32 -35.44 30.07
C CYS A 8 -0.34 -35.00 28.59
N GLY A 9 -1.30 -34.13 28.25
CA GLY A 9 -1.34 -33.51 26.92
C GLY A 9 -0.19 -32.54 26.76
N ILE A 10 0.82 -32.92 25.99
CA ILE A 10 1.89 -32.01 25.54
C ILE A 10 1.27 -31.08 24.50
N ILE A 11 0.93 -29.85 24.90
CA ILE A 11 0.61 -28.78 23.95
C ILE A 11 1.93 -28.38 23.29
N CYS A 12 2.15 -28.88 22.08
CA CYS A 12 3.26 -28.49 21.24
C CYS A 12 2.93 -27.09 20.67
N LEU A 13 3.35 -26.04 21.36
CA LEU A 13 3.46 -24.70 20.77
C LEU A 13 4.45 -24.79 19.60
N PRO A 14 4.13 -24.27 18.41
CA PRO A 14 5.12 -24.19 17.36
C PRO A 14 6.20 -23.17 17.77
N CYS A 15 7.30 -23.70 18.25
CA CYS A 15 8.52 -22.93 18.48
C CYS A 15 9.00 -22.49 17.07
N GLN A 16 8.76 -21.24 16.69
CA GLN A 16 9.44 -20.65 15.54
C GLN A 16 10.93 -20.61 15.91
N LEU A 17 11.68 -21.56 15.37
CA LEU A 17 13.14 -21.57 15.43
C LEU A 17 13.62 -20.30 14.71
N LYS A 18 13.93 -19.24 15.44
CA LYS A 18 14.78 -18.15 14.92
C LYS A 18 16.09 -18.81 14.52
N ALA A 19 16.35 -18.91 13.23
CA ALA A 19 17.66 -19.30 12.74
C ALA A 19 18.66 -18.30 13.29
N PHE A 20 19.73 -18.78 13.96
CA PHE A 20 20.81 -17.89 14.41
C PHE A 20 21.51 -17.37 13.16
N ALA A 21 21.50 -16.04 12.98
CA ALA A 21 22.26 -15.38 11.93
C ALA A 21 23.74 -15.70 12.07
N THR A 22 24.45 -15.84 10.96
CA THR A 22 25.91 -16.01 10.94
C THR A 22 26.59 -14.77 11.49
N ALA A 23 27.88 -14.86 11.87
CA ALA A 23 28.64 -13.69 12.32
C ALA A 23 28.67 -12.57 11.27
N ALA A 24 28.78 -12.91 9.99
CA ALA A 24 28.77 -11.95 8.88
C ALA A 24 27.39 -11.28 8.72
N GLU A 25 26.30 -12.03 8.83
CA GLU A 25 24.94 -11.47 8.81
C GLU A 25 24.70 -10.54 9.99
N ASN A 26 25.19 -10.87 11.18
CA ASN A 26 25.08 -10.00 12.34
C ASN A 26 25.84 -8.67 12.14
N GLU A 27 27.00 -8.68 11.50
CA GLU A 27 27.76 -7.48 11.16
C GLU A 27 27.03 -6.64 10.10
N ASN A 28 26.45 -7.29 9.08
CA ASN A 28 25.65 -6.62 8.06
C ASN A 28 24.43 -5.95 8.66
N PHE A 29 23.70 -6.62 9.55
CA PHE A 29 22.54 -6.03 10.23
C PHE A 29 22.94 -4.92 11.22
N ALA A 30 24.11 -4.98 11.81
CA ALA A 30 24.64 -3.87 12.60
C ALA A 30 24.91 -2.64 11.72
N ARG A 31 25.45 -2.82 10.51
CA ARG A 31 25.61 -1.73 9.53
C ARG A 31 24.24 -1.19 9.11
N LEU A 32 23.28 -2.06 8.78
CA LEU A 32 21.92 -1.64 8.45
C LEU A 32 21.29 -0.80 9.56
N ASN A 33 21.45 -1.20 10.83
CA ASN A 33 20.96 -0.41 11.96
C ASN A 33 21.56 1.01 11.97
N ASN A 34 22.86 1.13 11.70
CA ASN A 34 23.54 2.43 11.65
C ASN A 34 23.04 3.27 10.48
N ASP A 35 22.88 2.68 9.30
CA ASP A 35 22.39 3.38 8.11
C ASP A 35 20.96 3.90 8.31
N LEU A 36 20.09 3.10 8.93
CA LEU A 36 18.73 3.53 9.28
C LEU A 36 18.73 4.62 10.38
N GLN A 37 19.67 4.56 11.33
CA GLN A 37 19.82 5.59 12.36
C GLN A 37 20.23 6.93 11.76
N LEU A 38 21.09 6.94 10.73
CA LEU A 38 21.46 8.16 10.01
C LEU A 38 20.27 8.86 9.35
N LEU A 39 19.23 8.11 8.93
CA LEU A 39 17.99 8.73 8.43
C LEU A 39 17.23 9.48 9.53
N ILE A 40 17.32 9.02 10.79
CA ILE A 40 16.68 9.68 11.94
C ILE A 40 17.51 10.88 12.41
N ASP A 41 18.83 10.74 12.43
CA ASP A 41 19.75 11.72 13.02
C ASP A 41 20.01 12.94 12.10
N ASP A 42 19.61 12.89 10.83
CA ASP A 42 19.71 14.04 9.92
C ASP A 42 18.63 15.07 10.28
N ASN A 43 19.01 16.08 11.04
CA ASN A 43 18.09 17.09 11.51
C ASN A 43 17.39 17.90 10.42
N LYS A 44 17.97 18.00 9.21
CA LYS A 44 17.42 18.77 8.09
C LYS A 44 16.65 17.92 7.09
N ASN A 45 17.26 16.79 6.72
CA ASN A 45 16.74 15.92 5.66
C ASN A 45 16.38 14.52 6.18
N GLY A 46 16.18 14.38 7.49
CA GLY A 46 15.81 13.12 8.11
C GLY A 46 14.31 12.84 8.08
N VAL A 47 13.95 11.72 8.68
CA VAL A 47 12.57 11.27 8.85
C VAL A 47 12.26 11.10 10.34
N PRO A 48 10.99 11.26 10.77
CA PRO A 48 10.65 11.19 12.20
C PRO A 48 10.69 9.76 12.75
N GLY A 49 10.47 8.78 11.88
CA GLY A 49 10.53 7.37 12.22
C GLY A 49 10.69 6.51 10.98
N VAL A 50 11.36 5.37 11.13
CA VAL A 50 11.55 4.37 10.08
C VAL A 50 11.33 2.97 10.65
N GLY A 51 10.56 2.15 9.93
CA GLY A 51 10.43 0.71 10.12
C GLY A 51 10.97 -0.03 8.91
N ALA A 52 11.72 -1.10 9.12
CA ALA A 52 12.21 -1.97 8.06
C ALA A 52 12.14 -3.44 8.47
N ALA A 53 11.81 -4.31 7.50
CA ALA A 53 11.81 -5.75 7.66
C ALA A 53 12.38 -6.43 6.43
N VAL A 54 13.06 -7.57 6.63
CA VAL A 54 13.67 -8.36 5.54
C VAL A 54 13.33 -9.83 5.70
N ILE A 55 12.80 -10.41 4.63
CA ILE A 55 12.68 -11.87 4.46
C ILE A 55 13.79 -12.31 3.52
N LYS A 56 14.56 -13.33 3.91
CA LYS A 56 15.60 -13.96 3.10
C LYS A 56 15.40 -15.46 3.09
N ASN A 57 15.40 -16.08 1.89
CA ASN A 57 15.14 -17.49 1.72
C ASN A 57 13.85 -17.96 2.43
N GLY A 58 12.78 -17.15 2.35
CA GLY A 58 11.48 -17.44 2.96
C GLY A 58 11.40 -17.29 4.47
N ARG A 59 12.38 -16.64 5.13
CA ARG A 59 12.41 -16.42 6.58
C ARG A 59 12.63 -14.96 6.93
N LEU A 60 11.88 -14.46 7.90
CA LEU A 60 12.13 -13.14 8.49
C LEU A 60 13.49 -13.18 9.20
N VAL A 61 14.47 -12.43 8.70
CA VAL A 61 15.84 -12.37 9.23
C VAL A 61 16.16 -11.05 9.90
N TYR A 62 15.44 -10.00 9.58
CA TYR A 62 15.63 -8.65 10.12
C TYR A 62 14.31 -7.94 10.32
N GLU A 63 14.20 -7.24 11.43
CA GLU A 63 13.08 -6.35 11.76
C GLU A 63 13.62 -5.26 12.69
N LYS A 64 13.33 -4.01 12.34
CA LYS A 64 13.76 -2.85 13.14
C LYS A 64 12.79 -1.69 12.97
N THR A 65 12.53 -1.00 14.07
CA THR A 65 11.86 0.31 14.08
C THR A 65 12.72 1.30 14.86
N LEU A 66 12.79 2.53 14.36
CA LEU A 66 13.54 3.64 14.96
C LEU A 66 12.71 4.91 14.90
N GLY A 67 12.98 5.87 15.78
CA GLY A 67 12.31 7.16 15.82
C GLY A 67 10.93 7.10 16.47
N SER A 68 10.06 8.03 16.10
CA SER A 68 8.82 8.34 16.82
C SER A 68 7.56 8.14 15.98
N ARG A 69 6.54 7.50 16.56
CA ARG A 69 5.17 7.46 16.02
C ARG A 69 4.35 8.69 16.39
N TYR A 70 4.73 9.35 17.49
CA TYR A 70 4.16 10.60 17.96
C TYR A 70 5.28 11.54 18.38
N ILE A 71 5.20 12.81 17.95
CA ILE A 71 6.14 13.87 18.27
C ILE A 71 5.39 15.00 18.97
N ASP A 72 5.87 15.36 20.16
CA ASP A 72 5.50 16.56 20.87
C ASP A 72 6.58 17.63 20.65
N ASN A 73 6.25 18.64 19.83
CA ASN A 73 7.19 19.71 19.50
C ASN A 73 7.53 20.64 20.67
N GLU A 74 6.71 20.63 21.73
CA GLU A 74 6.95 21.47 22.94
C GLU A 74 7.79 20.73 23.98
N ASN A 75 7.59 19.40 24.10
CA ASN A 75 8.33 18.58 25.06
C ASN A 75 8.67 17.20 24.45
N THR A 76 9.89 17.07 23.97
CA THR A 76 10.36 15.83 23.33
C THR A 76 10.37 14.60 24.26
N GLN A 77 10.26 14.78 25.59
CA GLN A 77 10.11 13.66 26.53
C GLN A 77 8.75 12.96 26.39
N ASN A 78 7.76 13.62 25.77
CA ASN A 78 6.45 13.05 25.49
C ASN A 78 6.42 12.28 24.15
N ASN A 79 7.51 12.27 23.40
CA ASN A 79 7.58 11.52 22.16
C ASN A 79 7.34 10.04 22.43
N LEU A 80 6.53 9.41 21.56
CA LEU A 80 6.25 7.99 21.66
C LEU A 80 6.98 7.23 20.55
N PRO A 81 7.68 6.13 20.88
CA PRO A 81 8.49 5.39 19.91
C PRO A 81 7.64 4.73 18.84
N LEU A 82 8.15 4.68 17.60
CA LEU A 82 7.62 3.82 16.56
C LEU A 82 7.96 2.36 16.93
N THR A 83 6.96 1.49 16.87
CA THR A 83 7.11 0.05 17.16
C THR A 83 6.63 -0.79 15.98
N ARG A 84 6.98 -2.08 15.96
CA ARG A 84 6.51 -3.02 14.94
C ARG A 84 4.99 -3.15 14.87
N ASP A 85 4.31 -2.89 15.99
CA ASP A 85 2.86 -3.02 16.11
C ASP A 85 2.12 -1.68 15.91
N THR A 86 2.86 -0.57 15.78
CA THR A 86 2.30 0.74 15.45
C THR A 86 1.61 0.70 14.09
N LYS A 87 0.32 1.03 14.05
CA LYS A 87 -0.44 1.12 12.81
C LYS A 87 -0.23 2.48 12.15
N LEU A 88 0.06 2.45 10.87
CA LEU A 88 0.17 3.63 10.01
C LEU A 88 -0.81 3.50 8.84
N ARG A 89 -1.28 4.62 8.34
CA ARG A 89 -1.95 4.66 7.03
C ARG A 89 -0.89 4.47 5.95
N ILE A 90 -0.94 3.34 5.23
CA ILE A 90 0.15 2.92 4.34
C ILE A 90 0.00 3.36 2.88
N ALA A 91 -0.82 4.37 2.63
CA ALA A 91 -1.03 4.92 1.28
C ALA A 91 -1.20 3.81 0.22
N SER A 92 -0.51 3.92 -0.91
CA SER A 92 -0.69 3.06 -2.08
C SER A 92 -0.33 1.59 -1.89
N LEU A 93 0.38 1.19 -0.84
CA LEU A 93 0.50 -0.23 -0.48
C LEU A 93 -0.87 -0.89 -0.24
N SER A 94 -1.90 -0.11 0.08
CA SER A 94 -3.29 -0.58 0.19
C SER A 94 -3.78 -1.29 -1.07
N LYS A 95 -3.30 -0.88 -2.25
CA LYS A 95 -3.74 -1.40 -3.54
C LYS A 95 -3.45 -2.88 -3.72
N VAL A 96 -2.33 -3.35 -3.18
CA VAL A 96 -1.93 -4.77 -3.26
C VAL A 96 -2.94 -5.66 -2.55
N PHE A 97 -3.48 -5.22 -1.42
CA PHE A 97 -4.51 -5.94 -0.66
C PHE A 97 -5.86 -5.95 -1.39
N VAL A 98 -6.23 -4.83 -2.00
CA VAL A 98 -7.47 -4.74 -2.80
C VAL A 98 -7.38 -5.62 -4.04
N ALA A 99 -6.24 -5.63 -4.72
CA ALA A 99 -5.99 -6.52 -5.86
C ALA A 99 -6.15 -8.00 -5.45
N ALA A 100 -5.58 -8.41 -4.33
CA ALA A 100 -5.71 -9.78 -3.82
C ALA A 100 -7.16 -10.15 -3.50
N ALA A 101 -7.93 -9.28 -2.85
CA ALA A 101 -9.35 -9.49 -2.60
C ALA A 101 -10.16 -9.63 -3.90
N TYR A 102 -9.79 -8.84 -4.89
CA TYR A 102 -10.40 -8.92 -6.22
C TYR A 102 -10.06 -10.24 -6.92
N MET A 103 -8.82 -10.73 -6.78
CA MET A 103 -8.40 -12.04 -7.29
C MET A 103 -9.15 -13.19 -6.60
N GLN A 104 -9.43 -13.13 -5.29
CA GLN A 104 -10.28 -14.14 -4.62
C GLN A 104 -11.66 -14.22 -5.26
N LEU A 105 -12.27 -13.08 -5.56
CA LEU A 105 -13.59 -13.06 -6.22
C LEU A 105 -13.53 -13.63 -7.65
N SER A 106 -12.40 -13.47 -8.33
CA SER A 106 -12.16 -14.11 -9.62
C SER A 106 -11.99 -15.62 -9.50
N GLU A 107 -11.28 -16.12 -8.48
CA GLU A 107 -11.17 -17.55 -8.16
C GLU A 107 -12.52 -18.20 -7.88
N GLU A 108 -13.41 -17.47 -7.21
CA GLU A 108 -14.78 -17.89 -6.92
C GLU A 108 -15.72 -17.82 -8.14
N GLY A 109 -15.24 -17.32 -9.28
CA GLY A 109 -16.04 -17.13 -10.50
C GLY A 109 -17.07 -16.01 -10.40
N LYS A 110 -17.00 -15.17 -9.36
CA LYS A 110 -17.89 -14.00 -9.19
C LYS A 110 -17.50 -12.85 -10.11
N ILE A 111 -16.24 -12.75 -10.46
CA ILE A 111 -15.66 -11.72 -11.34
C ILE A 111 -14.87 -12.39 -12.44
N ASP A 112 -15.17 -12.00 -13.68
CA ASP A 112 -14.32 -12.25 -14.85
C ASP A 112 -13.46 -11.01 -15.07
N LEU A 113 -12.12 -11.17 -14.99
CA LEU A 113 -11.18 -10.07 -15.09
C LEU A 113 -11.16 -9.40 -16.48
N ASP A 114 -11.57 -10.13 -17.52
CA ASP A 114 -11.62 -9.67 -18.91
C ASP A 114 -13.00 -9.13 -19.31
N ALA A 115 -14.01 -9.29 -18.43
CA ALA A 115 -15.35 -8.76 -18.71
C ALA A 115 -15.37 -7.24 -18.57
N ASP A 116 -16.28 -6.63 -19.32
CA ASP A 116 -16.64 -5.23 -19.17
C ASP A 116 -17.13 -4.93 -17.76
N ILE A 117 -16.50 -3.99 -17.07
CA ILE A 117 -16.85 -3.60 -15.69
C ILE A 117 -18.26 -3.02 -15.57
N SER A 118 -18.81 -2.49 -16.65
CA SER A 118 -20.21 -2.00 -16.69
C SER A 118 -21.21 -3.08 -16.29
N ARG A 119 -20.87 -4.36 -16.55
CA ARG A 119 -21.66 -5.52 -16.11
C ARG A 119 -21.85 -5.58 -14.59
N TYR A 120 -20.84 -5.17 -13.83
CA TYR A 120 -20.86 -5.21 -12.37
C TYR A 120 -21.36 -3.91 -11.75
N LEU A 121 -21.09 -2.76 -12.37
CA LEU A 121 -21.43 -1.44 -11.85
C LEU A 121 -22.92 -1.12 -11.89
N GLY A 122 -23.65 -1.71 -12.85
CA GLY A 122 -25.07 -1.41 -13.08
C GLY A 122 -25.30 -0.14 -13.92
N PHE A 123 -24.25 0.43 -14.48
CA PHE A 123 -24.29 1.50 -15.48
C PHE A 123 -23.12 1.33 -16.45
N THR A 124 -23.26 1.88 -17.66
CA THR A 124 -22.20 1.82 -18.67
C THR A 124 -21.11 2.83 -18.34
N LEU A 125 -19.87 2.35 -18.15
CA LEU A 125 -18.67 3.17 -17.99
C LEU A 125 -17.77 3.01 -19.21
N ARG A 126 -17.62 4.07 -19.97
CA ARG A 126 -16.80 4.18 -21.19
C ARG A 126 -16.10 5.52 -21.20
N ASN A 127 -14.87 5.52 -21.69
CA ASN A 127 -14.24 6.77 -22.07
C ASN A 127 -14.97 7.30 -23.34
N PRO A 128 -15.52 8.52 -23.32
CA PRO A 128 -16.23 9.10 -24.49
C PRO A 128 -15.38 9.17 -25.77
N ASN A 129 -14.07 9.22 -25.65
CA ASN A 129 -13.14 9.18 -26.80
C ASN A 129 -12.99 7.76 -27.39
N TYR A 130 -13.43 6.72 -26.65
CA TYR A 130 -13.37 5.29 -27.03
C TYR A 130 -14.70 4.60 -26.68
N PRO A 131 -15.83 5.02 -27.25
CA PRO A 131 -17.17 4.58 -26.81
C PRO A 131 -17.43 3.08 -27.02
N ASP A 132 -16.75 2.47 -27.98
CA ASP A 132 -16.92 1.06 -28.34
C ASP A 132 -15.93 0.14 -27.60
N THR A 133 -14.95 0.70 -26.87
CA THR A 133 -13.92 -0.08 -26.16
C THR A 133 -14.35 -0.32 -24.72
N PRO A 134 -14.58 -1.58 -24.28
CA PRO A 134 -14.90 -1.88 -22.91
C PRO A 134 -13.70 -1.63 -22.00
N ILE A 135 -13.98 -1.17 -20.78
CA ILE A 135 -13.00 -1.11 -19.70
C ILE A 135 -13.12 -2.41 -18.90
N THR A 136 -12.01 -3.10 -18.64
CA THR A 136 -11.99 -4.36 -17.91
C THR A 136 -11.38 -4.21 -16.53
N SER A 137 -11.60 -5.19 -15.66
CA SER A 137 -10.97 -5.22 -14.32
C SER A 137 -9.45 -5.29 -14.39
N LYS A 138 -8.89 -6.00 -15.37
CA LYS A 138 -7.43 -6.03 -15.61
C LYS A 138 -6.89 -4.63 -15.88
N MET A 139 -7.60 -3.85 -16.71
CA MET A 139 -7.19 -2.48 -17.02
C MET A 139 -7.24 -1.56 -15.79
N LEU A 140 -8.22 -1.73 -14.89
CA LEU A 140 -8.25 -1.00 -13.62
C LEU A 140 -7.06 -1.36 -12.73
N LEU A 141 -6.81 -2.67 -12.55
CA LEU A 141 -5.74 -3.20 -11.71
C LEU A 141 -4.32 -2.87 -12.23
N SER A 142 -4.16 -2.75 -13.55
CA SER A 142 -2.89 -2.44 -14.21
C SER A 142 -2.73 -0.96 -14.59
N HIS A 143 -3.66 -0.10 -14.18
CA HIS A 143 -3.65 1.34 -14.49
C HIS A 143 -3.64 1.68 -15.99
N THR A 144 -4.26 0.82 -16.81
CA THR A 144 -4.42 1.04 -18.26
C THR A 144 -5.89 1.28 -18.67
N SER A 145 -6.71 1.74 -17.74
CA SER A 145 -8.16 1.86 -17.91
C SER A 145 -8.62 3.01 -18.80
N SER A 146 -7.72 3.91 -19.19
CA SER A 146 -8.08 5.18 -19.85
C SER A 146 -8.98 6.08 -18.97
N LEU A 147 -8.90 5.89 -17.64
CA LEU A 147 -9.50 6.78 -16.64
C LEU A 147 -8.44 7.65 -15.97
N ARG A 148 -8.89 8.70 -15.31
CA ARG A 148 -8.06 9.68 -14.62
C ARG A 148 -8.67 10.03 -13.26
N ASP A 149 -7.86 10.51 -12.35
CA ASP A 149 -8.31 10.92 -11.01
C ASP A 149 -9.19 12.18 -11.04
N GLY A 150 -8.98 13.08 -12.01
CA GLY A 150 -9.57 14.41 -11.95
C GLY A 150 -9.05 15.20 -10.75
N GLU A 151 -9.79 16.21 -10.33
CA GLU A 151 -9.51 16.93 -9.08
C GLU A 151 -10.10 16.18 -7.87
N VAL A 152 -11.22 15.47 -8.08
CA VAL A 152 -11.97 14.75 -7.04
C VAL A 152 -12.20 13.30 -7.44
N TYR A 153 -11.57 12.36 -6.76
CA TYR A 153 -11.77 10.91 -6.97
C TYR A 153 -12.31 10.17 -5.74
N THR A 154 -12.59 10.88 -4.67
CA THR A 154 -13.32 10.40 -3.50
C THR A 154 -14.48 11.31 -3.23
N ILE A 155 -15.70 10.78 -3.27
CA ILE A 155 -16.92 11.57 -3.14
C ILE A 155 -17.73 11.15 -1.91
N PRO A 156 -18.53 12.05 -1.31
CA PRO A 156 -19.29 11.75 -0.10
C PRO A 156 -20.26 10.57 -0.24
N SER A 157 -20.51 9.87 0.87
CA SER A 157 -21.30 8.63 0.97
C SER A 157 -22.70 8.67 0.36
N LYS A 158 -23.34 9.84 0.38
CA LYS A 158 -24.71 10.05 -0.17
C LYS A 158 -24.78 10.04 -1.70
N TYR A 159 -23.64 10.13 -2.37
CA TYR A 159 -23.60 10.14 -3.85
C TYR A 159 -23.15 8.79 -4.38
N SER A 160 -23.68 8.42 -5.54
CA SER A 160 -23.21 7.22 -6.23
C SER A 160 -21.96 7.51 -7.07
N LEU A 161 -21.14 6.49 -7.32
CA LEU A 161 -19.94 6.56 -8.15
C LEU A 161 -20.24 7.14 -9.56
N GLN A 162 -21.47 6.94 -10.05
CA GLN A 162 -21.91 7.44 -11.36
C GLN A 162 -21.85 8.96 -11.49
N GLU A 163 -21.89 9.69 -10.36
CA GLU A 163 -21.81 11.17 -10.37
C GLU A 163 -20.47 11.72 -10.87
N LEU A 164 -19.42 10.88 -10.92
CA LEU A 164 -18.12 11.23 -11.52
C LEU A 164 -18.13 11.12 -13.06
N PHE A 165 -19.02 10.32 -13.62
CA PHE A 165 -18.90 9.86 -15.00
C PHE A 165 -20.00 10.31 -15.96
N ARG A 166 -21.10 10.84 -15.45
CA ARG A 166 -22.21 11.31 -16.30
C ARG A 166 -22.13 12.84 -16.45
N PRO A 167 -22.46 13.40 -17.64
CA PRO A 167 -22.37 14.85 -17.87
C PRO A 167 -23.17 15.72 -16.89
N GLU A 168 -24.29 15.20 -16.36
CA GLU A 168 -25.14 15.88 -15.38
C GLU A 168 -24.70 15.60 -13.94
N GLY A 169 -23.63 14.81 -13.72
CA GLY A 169 -23.12 14.44 -12.40
C GLY A 169 -22.45 15.61 -11.71
N ILE A 170 -22.64 15.69 -10.39
CA ILE A 170 -22.13 16.79 -9.56
C ILE A 170 -20.58 16.86 -9.60
N PHE A 171 -19.92 15.74 -9.81
CA PHE A 171 -18.46 15.59 -9.80
C PHE A 171 -17.88 15.25 -11.18
N TYR A 172 -18.60 15.59 -12.25
CA TYR A 172 -18.20 15.23 -13.63
C TYR A 172 -16.96 15.99 -14.12
N GLU A 173 -16.69 17.17 -13.59
CA GLU A 173 -15.52 18.01 -13.91
C GLU A 173 -15.25 18.18 -15.40
N SER A 174 -16.31 18.37 -16.19
CA SER A 174 -16.24 18.48 -17.66
C SER A 174 -15.57 17.26 -18.35
N GLY A 175 -15.63 16.09 -17.72
CA GLY A 175 -15.02 14.86 -18.24
C GLY A 175 -13.57 14.65 -17.86
N ALA A 176 -13.04 15.35 -16.85
CA ALA A 176 -11.65 15.23 -16.38
C ALA A 176 -11.27 13.81 -15.91
N HIS A 177 -12.29 12.97 -15.63
CA HIS A 177 -12.07 11.55 -15.27
C HIS A 177 -11.77 10.63 -16.46
N TYR A 178 -11.67 11.16 -17.67
CA TYR A 178 -11.39 10.40 -18.88
C TYR A 178 -10.09 10.84 -19.53
N ALA A 179 -9.32 9.87 -19.99
CA ALA A 179 -8.11 10.14 -20.76
C ALA A 179 -8.43 10.79 -22.12
N PRO A 180 -7.55 11.62 -22.65
CA PRO A 180 -7.70 12.22 -23.97
C PRO A 180 -7.61 11.16 -25.09
N TYR A 181 -7.92 11.58 -26.31
CA TYR A 181 -7.67 10.77 -27.50
C TYR A 181 -6.17 10.48 -27.66
N GLY A 182 -5.82 9.24 -28.02
CA GLY A 182 -4.45 8.74 -28.08
C GLY A 182 -4.06 7.86 -26.90
N GLU A 183 -4.87 7.81 -25.83
CA GLU A 183 -4.63 7.04 -24.62
C GLU A 183 -5.74 6.01 -24.39
N ALA A 184 -5.81 5.02 -25.31
CA ALA A 184 -6.89 4.05 -25.37
C ALA A 184 -6.89 3.08 -24.16
N PRO A 185 -8.06 2.55 -23.77
CA PRO A 185 -8.15 1.50 -22.75
C PRO A 185 -7.30 0.28 -23.12
N GLY A 186 -6.48 -0.17 -22.20
CA GLY A 186 -5.55 -1.30 -22.36
C GLY A 186 -4.20 -0.97 -22.95
N GLU A 187 -3.99 0.24 -23.49
CA GLU A 187 -2.78 0.59 -24.24
C GLU A 187 -1.88 1.60 -23.51
N PHE A 188 -2.47 2.55 -22.79
CA PHE A 188 -1.73 3.64 -22.15
C PHE A 188 -1.79 3.53 -20.62
N PHE A 189 -0.64 3.50 -19.97
CA PHE A 189 -0.53 3.49 -18.51
C PHE A 189 -0.64 4.92 -17.96
N CYS A 190 -1.54 5.08 -16.99
CA CYS A 190 -1.57 6.24 -16.12
C CYS A 190 -2.04 5.82 -14.75
N TYR A 191 -1.19 5.97 -13.77
CA TYR A 191 -1.50 5.62 -12.39
C TYR A 191 -2.72 6.40 -11.90
N THR A 192 -3.81 5.71 -11.56
CA THR A 192 -5.12 6.30 -11.29
C THR A 192 -5.69 5.73 -10.00
N ASN A 193 -5.88 6.56 -8.98
CA ASN A 193 -6.45 6.15 -7.69
C ASN A 193 -7.93 5.80 -7.80
N LEU A 194 -8.68 6.52 -8.64
CA LEU A 194 -10.09 6.26 -8.91
C LEU A 194 -10.36 4.81 -9.36
N ASN A 195 -9.41 4.19 -10.08
CA ASN A 195 -9.53 2.77 -10.47
C ASN A 195 -9.82 1.87 -9.26
N TYR A 196 -9.15 2.10 -8.13
CA TYR A 196 -9.34 1.31 -6.91
C TYR A 196 -10.64 1.64 -6.18
N GLY A 197 -11.13 2.87 -6.28
CA GLY A 197 -12.48 3.22 -5.85
C GLY A 197 -13.56 2.47 -6.62
N ILE A 198 -13.37 2.30 -7.94
CA ILE A 198 -14.25 1.51 -8.81
C ILE A 198 -14.16 0.03 -8.44
N LEU A 199 -12.94 -0.53 -8.27
CA LEU A 199 -12.75 -1.92 -7.84
C LEU A 199 -13.41 -2.21 -6.50
N GLY A 200 -13.26 -1.31 -5.51
CA GLY A 200 -13.95 -1.42 -4.22
C GLY A 200 -15.47 -1.43 -4.35
N THR A 201 -16.02 -0.58 -5.23
CA THR A 201 -17.46 -0.54 -5.50
C THR A 201 -17.94 -1.83 -6.18
N ILE A 202 -17.14 -2.40 -7.10
CA ILE A 202 -17.46 -3.70 -7.73
C ILE A 202 -17.43 -4.82 -6.69
N ILE A 203 -16.43 -4.84 -5.76
CA ILE A 203 -16.39 -5.80 -4.66
C ILE A 203 -17.72 -5.77 -3.89
N GLU A 204 -18.20 -4.59 -3.52
CA GLU A 204 -19.48 -4.44 -2.83
C GLU A 204 -20.67 -4.93 -3.65
N LYS A 205 -20.70 -4.62 -4.95
CA LYS A 205 -21.78 -5.04 -5.87
C LYS A 205 -21.90 -6.56 -5.97
N VAL A 206 -20.78 -7.26 -6.09
CA VAL A 206 -20.78 -8.72 -6.30
C VAL A 206 -20.90 -9.50 -4.99
N THR A 207 -20.49 -8.92 -3.87
CA THR A 207 -20.53 -9.58 -2.55
C THR A 207 -21.71 -9.17 -1.69
N GLN A 208 -22.38 -8.06 -2.00
CA GLN A 208 -23.40 -7.41 -1.17
C GLN A 208 -22.90 -7.11 0.25
N THR A 209 -21.58 -6.96 0.40
CA THR A 209 -20.91 -6.67 1.66
C THR A 209 -20.13 -5.37 1.52
N ARG A 210 -20.26 -4.49 2.50
CA ARG A 210 -19.54 -3.21 2.52
C ARG A 210 -18.03 -3.46 2.42
N PHE A 211 -17.32 -2.66 1.63
CA PHE A 211 -15.91 -2.88 1.26
C PHE A 211 -14.99 -3.13 2.47
N ASP A 212 -15.05 -2.27 3.48
CA ASP A 212 -14.22 -2.40 4.69
C ASP A 212 -14.48 -3.72 5.43
N LYS A 213 -15.73 -4.16 5.51
CA LYS A 213 -16.12 -5.42 6.15
C LYS A 213 -15.69 -6.62 5.32
N TYR A 214 -15.82 -6.53 3.99
CA TYR A 214 -15.33 -7.58 3.10
C TYR A 214 -13.80 -7.77 3.23
N MET A 215 -13.03 -6.68 3.17
CA MET A 215 -11.58 -6.73 3.33
C MET A 215 -11.17 -7.37 4.66
N LYS A 216 -11.87 -7.03 5.74
CA LYS A 216 -11.63 -7.63 7.05
C LYS A 216 -11.89 -9.14 7.03
N GLN A 217 -13.04 -9.57 6.55
CA GLN A 217 -13.47 -10.97 6.56
C GLN A 217 -12.66 -11.85 5.58
N ALA A 218 -12.34 -11.33 4.40
CA ALA A 218 -11.73 -12.11 3.33
C ALA A 218 -10.19 -12.12 3.40
N ILE A 219 -9.58 -11.05 3.91
CA ILE A 219 -8.12 -10.87 3.90
C ILE A 219 -7.53 -10.84 5.31
N PHE A 220 -7.99 -9.93 6.18
CA PHE A 220 -7.28 -9.66 7.43
C PHE A 220 -7.53 -10.73 8.50
N ASP A 221 -8.77 -11.11 8.75
CA ASP A 221 -9.12 -12.11 9.77
C ASP A 221 -8.51 -13.51 9.47
N PRO A 222 -8.54 -14.04 8.22
CA PRO A 222 -7.90 -15.32 7.91
C PRO A 222 -6.39 -15.33 8.15
N MET A 223 -5.73 -14.17 8.04
CA MET A 223 -4.30 -13.99 8.27
C MET A 223 -3.96 -13.53 9.68
N GLU A 224 -4.96 -13.31 10.53
CA GLU A 224 -4.75 -12.77 11.88
C GLU A 224 -3.99 -11.44 11.85
N ILE A 225 -4.35 -10.57 10.90
CA ILE A 225 -3.82 -9.22 10.76
C ILE A 225 -4.81 -8.23 11.36
N ASP A 226 -4.36 -7.44 12.34
CA ASP A 226 -5.14 -6.34 12.90
C ASP A 226 -4.96 -5.09 12.03
N ALA A 227 -5.84 -4.96 11.03
CA ALA A 227 -5.84 -3.89 10.04
C ALA A 227 -7.26 -3.54 9.59
N SER A 228 -7.48 -2.30 9.13
CA SER A 228 -8.75 -1.91 8.53
C SER A 228 -8.60 -0.70 7.60
N PHE A 229 -9.49 -0.62 6.61
CA PHE A 229 -9.74 0.59 5.81
C PHE A 229 -10.66 1.59 6.53
N ASN A 230 -11.30 1.18 7.61
CA ASN A 230 -12.23 1.99 8.37
C ASN A 230 -11.69 2.27 9.77
N ILE A 231 -11.38 3.55 10.04
CA ILE A 231 -10.84 3.97 11.33
C ILE A 231 -11.78 3.68 12.51
N THR A 232 -13.10 3.57 12.26
CA THR A 232 -14.10 3.27 13.30
C THR A 232 -14.09 1.82 13.75
N ASP A 233 -13.37 0.94 13.07
CA ASP A 233 -13.20 -0.45 13.49
C ASP A 233 -12.24 -0.59 14.69
N PHE A 234 -11.47 0.47 14.99
CA PHE A 234 -10.52 0.49 16.09
C PHE A 234 -11.12 1.15 17.33
N ASN A 235 -10.94 0.52 18.48
CA ASN A 235 -11.33 1.13 19.74
C ASN A 235 -10.33 2.22 20.19
N GLU A 236 -10.70 2.99 21.22
CA GLU A 236 -9.89 4.12 21.71
C GLU A 236 -8.46 3.69 22.12
N ALA A 237 -8.30 2.52 22.72
CA ALA A 237 -7.00 2.00 23.11
C ALA A 237 -6.13 1.68 21.88
N ALA A 238 -6.70 1.08 20.84
CA ALA A 238 -5.99 0.82 19.58
C ALA A 238 -5.62 2.12 18.84
N LEU A 239 -6.51 3.12 18.84
CA LEU A 239 -6.23 4.42 18.24
C LEU A 239 -5.08 5.16 18.92
N SER A 240 -4.88 4.96 20.24
CA SER A 240 -3.76 5.56 20.97
C SER A 240 -2.40 5.03 20.53
N ASP A 241 -2.36 3.87 19.86
CA ASP A 241 -1.13 3.24 19.35
C ASP A 241 -0.88 3.53 17.86
N PHE A 242 -1.72 4.35 17.23
CA PHE A 242 -1.49 4.76 15.85
C PHE A 242 -0.27 5.65 15.73
N GLY A 243 0.44 5.50 14.62
CA GLY A 243 1.50 6.43 14.24
C GLY A 243 0.93 7.54 13.38
N LEU A 244 1.42 8.75 13.60
CA LEU A 244 1.09 9.91 12.81
C LEU A 244 2.02 10.02 11.62
N ILE A 245 1.54 10.66 10.57
CA ILE A 245 2.33 10.97 9.38
C ILE A 245 2.66 12.47 9.41
N TYR A 246 3.91 12.82 9.17
CA TYR A 246 4.43 14.15 9.41
C TYR A 246 5.02 14.80 8.18
N GLN A 247 4.95 16.13 8.17
CA GLN A 247 5.75 16.99 7.29
C GLN A 247 6.40 18.10 8.12
N LYS A 248 7.63 18.49 7.78
CA LYS A 248 8.25 19.67 8.38
C LYS A 248 7.65 20.93 7.74
N GLN A 249 6.88 21.67 8.51
CA GLN A 249 6.15 22.84 8.05
C GLN A 249 6.15 23.95 9.08
N GLU A 250 6.03 25.17 8.59
CA GLU A 250 5.71 26.34 9.40
C GLU A 250 4.62 27.14 8.68
N TYR A 251 3.51 27.38 9.36
CA TYR A 251 2.32 28.04 8.80
C TYR A 251 1.79 27.39 7.51
N GLY A 252 1.86 26.06 7.42
CA GLY A 252 1.39 25.30 6.24
C GLY A 252 2.34 25.34 5.03
N VAL A 253 3.55 25.87 5.19
CA VAL A 253 4.58 25.90 4.15
C VAL A 253 5.75 25.01 4.56
N TRP A 254 6.33 24.29 3.61
CA TRP A 254 7.51 23.47 3.85
C TRP A 254 8.65 24.29 4.46
N ASN A 255 9.16 23.81 5.60
CA ASN A 255 10.33 24.39 6.27
C ASN A 255 11.18 23.27 6.88
N THR A 256 12.34 23.00 6.29
CA THR A 256 13.26 21.92 6.75
C THR A 256 13.83 22.17 8.15
N ASP A 257 13.85 23.41 8.62
CA ASP A 257 14.23 23.79 9.97
C ASP A 257 13.00 23.93 10.91
N GLY A 258 11.78 23.72 10.38
CA GLY A 258 10.51 23.83 11.13
C GLY A 258 10.17 22.58 11.94
N PRO A 259 9.06 22.66 12.71
CA PRO A 259 8.57 21.53 13.48
C PRO A 259 7.97 20.43 12.59
N TRP A 260 7.86 19.23 13.14
CA TRP A 260 7.08 18.14 12.57
C TRP A 260 5.58 18.39 12.80
N ILE A 261 4.82 18.57 11.73
CA ILE A 261 3.36 18.79 11.79
C ILE A 261 2.65 17.55 11.30
N ALA A 262 1.78 17.00 12.14
CA ALA A 262 0.95 15.84 11.79
C ALA A 262 -0.02 16.19 10.65
N GLN A 263 -0.10 15.34 9.63
CA GLN A 263 -0.91 15.55 8.44
C GLN A 263 -2.20 14.73 8.47
N VAL A 264 -2.14 13.48 8.92
CA VAL A 264 -3.28 12.56 8.96
C VAL A 264 -3.21 11.66 10.19
N ASP A 265 -4.38 11.13 10.56
CA ASP A 265 -4.59 10.19 11.66
C ASP A 265 -4.13 10.72 13.04
N ASP A 266 -4.09 12.05 13.19
CA ASP A 266 -3.84 12.67 14.49
C ASP A 266 -4.99 12.34 15.45
N TYR A 267 -4.66 11.58 16.50
CA TYR A 267 -5.64 11.12 17.48
C TYR A 267 -6.31 12.29 18.24
N SER A 268 -5.59 13.39 18.47
CA SER A 268 -6.18 14.60 19.08
C SER A 268 -7.24 15.20 18.16
N THR A 269 -6.97 15.20 16.86
CA THR A 269 -7.90 15.63 15.81
C THR A 269 -9.05 14.63 15.66
N LEU A 270 -8.79 13.32 15.75
CA LEU A 270 -9.83 12.30 15.72
C LEU A 270 -10.78 12.42 16.92
N LYS A 271 -10.29 12.80 18.11
CA LYS A 271 -11.15 13.14 19.27
C LYS A 271 -12.01 14.37 19.03
N ILE A 272 -11.47 15.41 18.39
CA ILE A 272 -12.16 16.66 18.11
C ILE A 272 -13.12 16.51 16.93
N TYR A 273 -12.71 15.78 15.89
CA TYR A 273 -13.46 15.55 14.66
C TYR A 273 -14.21 14.21 14.65
N GLY A 274 -14.14 13.42 15.72
CA GLY A 274 -14.75 12.10 15.81
C GLY A 274 -16.21 12.01 15.36
N ASN A 275 -16.92 13.14 15.39
CA ASN A 275 -18.23 13.29 14.79
C ASN A 275 -18.23 14.05 13.44
N ASN A 276 -17.21 14.82 13.06
CA ASN A 276 -17.27 15.74 11.92
C ASN A 276 -16.57 15.22 10.65
N LEU A 277 -15.45 14.52 10.73
CA LEU A 277 -14.92 13.77 9.59
C LEU A 277 -15.89 12.65 9.18
N TYR A 278 -16.54 12.04 10.15
CA TYR A 278 -17.59 11.06 9.91
C TYR A 278 -18.89 11.64 9.34
N ASN A 279 -19.17 12.93 9.53
CA ASN A 279 -20.34 13.59 8.94
C ASN A 279 -20.21 13.79 7.42
N ILE A 280 -19.00 13.89 6.89
CA ILE A 280 -18.76 13.91 5.42
C ILE A 280 -18.86 12.49 4.87
N TYR A 281 -18.42 11.49 5.64
CA TYR A 281 -18.45 10.07 5.31
C TYR A 281 -19.36 9.35 6.30
N ASN A 282 -20.67 9.65 6.27
CA ASN A 282 -21.65 8.98 7.14
C ASN A 282 -21.77 7.52 6.72
N TYR A 283 -21.00 6.66 7.39
CA TYR A 283 -21.01 5.22 7.13
C TYR A 283 -22.32 4.54 7.51
N ASP A 284 -23.09 5.13 8.44
CA ASP A 284 -24.38 4.55 8.89
C ASP A 284 -25.48 4.74 7.83
N GLU A 285 -25.40 5.79 7.02
CA GLU A 285 -26.31 6.05 5.89
C GLU A 285 -25.78 5.54 4.55
N TYR A 286 -24.59 4.95 4.54
CA TYR A 286 -23.95 4.47 3.31
C TYR A 286 -24.69 3.26 2.74
N ILE A 287 -25.06 3.35 1.47
CA ILE A 287 -25.68 2.24 0.74
C ILE A 287 -24.58 1.41 0.06
N THR A 288 -24.39 0.18 0.51
CA THR A 288 -23.42 -0.77 -0.04
C THR A 288 -23.55 -0.91 -1.55
N GLY A 289 -22.45 -0.81 -2.26
CA GLY A 289 -22.38 -0.92 -3.72
C GLY A 289 -22.67 0.38 -4.47
N THR A 290 -22.79 1.52 -3.80
CA THR A 290 -22.98 2.81 -4.47
C THR A 290 -21.68 3.56 -4.71
N ASN A 291 -20.76 3.56 -3.76
CA ASN A 291 -19.55 4.39 -3.80
C ASN A 291 -18.52 3.98 -2.75
N ALA A 292 -17.72 2.96 -3.01
CA ALA A 292 -16.67 2.54 -2.08
C ALA A 292 -15.47 3.50 -2.00
N THR A 293 -15.44 4.60 -2.78
CA THR A 293 -14.33 5.59 -2.71
C THR A 293 -14.16 6.16 -1.32
N ILE A 294 -15.25 6.20 -0.51
CA ILE A 294 -15.25 6.71 0.86
C ILE A 294 -14.38 5.88 1.84
N PHE A 295 -14.07 4.64 1.51
CA PHE A 295 -13.17 3.78 2.28
C PHE A 295 -11.72 3.89 1.82
N PHE A 296 -11.45 4.74 0.83
CA PHE A 296 -10.11 4.95 0.27
C PHE A 296 -9.40 3.64 -0.14
N PRO A 297 -9.99 2.78 -1.00
CA PRO A 297 -9.37 1.52 -1.40
C PRO A 297 -7.97 1.69 -2.01
N HIS A 298 -7.70 2.86 -2.58
CA HIS A 298 -6.43 3.24 -3.19
C HIS A 298 -5.32 3.55 -2.18
N GLY A 299 -5.65 3.85 -0.88
CA GLY A 299 -4.63 4.35 0.04
C GLY A 299 -5.05 4.46 1.51
N GLY A 300 -6.17 3.87 1.92
CA GLY A 300 -6.75 4.06 3.24
C GLY A 300 -6.46 2.97 4.27
N LEU A 301 -5.68 1.95 3.95
CA LEU A 301 -5.41 0.86 4.88
C LEU A 301 -4.52 1.33 6.05
N ARG A 302 -4.93 1.01 7.28
CA ARG A 302 -4.12 1.15 8.49
C ARG A 302 -3.67 -0.23 8.93
N ILE A 303 -2.36 -0.43 8.96
CA ILE A 303 -1.70 -1.69 9.26
C ILE A 303 -0.34 -1.43 9.89
N SER A 304 0.17 -2.37 10.68
CA SER A 304 1.49 -2.30 11.29
C SER A 304 2.56 -2.97 10.41
N LEU A 305 3.84 -2.72 10.73
CA LEU A 305 4.96 -3.43 10.11
C LEU A 305 4.79 -4.95 10.26
N ALA A 306 4.42 -5.42 11.45
CA ALA A 306 4.12 -6.83 11.72
C ALA A 306 3.01 -7.40 10.83
N GLY A 307 1.98 -6.60 10.53
CA GLY A 307 0.93 -6.99 9.58
C GLY A 307 1.44 -7.09 8.14
N LEU A 308 2.29 -6.16 7.72
CA LEU A 308 2.93 -6.19 6.39
C LEU A 308 3.89 -7.36 6.24
N GLU A 309 4.64 -7.75 7.29
CA GLU A 309 5.49 -8.94 7.30
C GLU A 309 4.69 -10.22 7.02
N LYS A 310 3.56 -10.40 7.69
CA LYS A 310 2.64 -11.53 7.44
C LYS A 310 2.16 -11.53 5.99
N TRP A 311 1.80 -10.35 5.47
CA TRP A 311 1.34 -10.18 4.10
C TRP A 311 2.44 -10.52 3.10
N MET A 312 3.65 -9.97 3.28
CA MET A 312 4.81 -10.27 2.43
C MET A 312 5.15 -11.76 2.45
N GLN A 313 5.11 -12.42 3.62
CA GLN A 313 5.34 -13.85 3.73
C GLN A 313 4.30 -14.66 2.94
N MET A 314 3.02 -14.28 3.00
CA MET A 314 1.95 -14.93 2.23
C MET A 314 2.20 -14.85 0.73
N LEU A 315 2.63 -13.70 0.22
CA LEU A 315 2.95 -13.53 -1.20
C LEU A 315 4.16 -14.37 -1.61
N ILE A 316 5.23 -14.39 -0.79
CA ILE A 316 6.43 -15.22 -1.00
C ILE A 316 6.11 -16.72 -0.97
N ASP A 317 5.17 -17.15 -0.14
CA ASP A 317 4.73 -18.54 -0.02
C ASP A 317 3.57 -18.89 -0.98
N ASN A 318 3.52 -18.16 -2.12
CA ASN A 318 2.57 -18.42 -3.20
C ASN A 318 1.11 -18.50 -2.71
N GLY A 319 0.71 -17.53 -1.91
CA GLY A 319 -0.67 -17.37 -1.45
C GLY A 319 -1.04 -18.19 -0.21
N LYS A 320 -0.06 -18.71 0.54
CA LYS A 320 -0.30 -19.43 1.81
C LYS A 320 0.25 -18.66 3.01
N TYR A 321 -0.48 -18.70 4.12
CA TYR A 321 -0.02 -18.22 5.40
C TYR A 321 -0.46 -19.15 6.53
N ASN A 322 0.45 -19.60 7.38
CA ASN A 322 0.20 -20.53 8.49
C ASN A 322 -0.65 -21.75 8.09
N GLY A 323 -0.37 -22.34 6.92
CA GLY A 323 -1.09 -23.48 6.39
C GLY A 323 -2.46 -23.17 5.76
N LYS A 324 -2.97 -21.96 5.92
CA LYS A 324 -4.20 -21.49 5.26
C LYS A 324 -3.89 -20.96 3.87
N ARG A 325 -4.74 -21.25 2.89
CA ARG A 325 -4.66 -20.67 1.56
C ARG A 325 -5.48 -19.39 1.52
N ILE A 326 -4.83 -18.28 1.20
CA ILE A 326 -5.45 -16.95 1.04
C ILE A 326 -5.74 -16.71 -0.46
N LEU A 327 -4.80 -17.06 -1.33
CA LEU A 327 -4.93 -17.00 -2.79
C LEU A 327 -4.35 -18.28 -3.40
N THR A 328 -4.81 -18.67 -4.58
CA THR A 328 -4.14 -19.71 -5.36
C THR A 328 -2.80 -19.20 -5.90
N GLU A 329 -1.86 -20.10 -6.13
CA GLU A 329 -0.59 -19.77 -6.76
C GLU A 329 -0.82 -19.13 -8.15
N LYS A 330 -1.80 -19.64 -8.90
CA LYS A 330 -2.20 -19.06 -10.19
C LYS A 330 -2.59 -17.59 -10.07
N SER A 331 -3.33 -17.21 -9.04
CA SER A 331 -3.73 -15.81 -8.82
C SER A 331 -2.53 -14.94 -8.43
N ILE A 332 -1.61 -15.46 -7.63
CA ILE A 332 -0.35 -14.77 -7.34
C ILE A 332 0.45 -14.57 -8.63
N ASP A 333 0.62 -15.62 -9.46
CA ASP A 333 1.32 -15.50 -10.74
C ASP A 333 0.68 -14.46 -11.66
N GLU A 334 -0.67 -14.43 -11.70
CA GLU A 334 -1.42 -13.45 -12.49
C GLU A 334 -1.24 -12.03 -11.98
N MET A 335 -1.18 -11.81 -10.66
CA MET A 335 -0.90 -10.48 -10.08
C MET A 335 0.48 -9.96 -10.47
N PHE A 336 1.50 -10.82 -10.44
CA PHE A 336 2.89 -10.44 -10.69
C PHE A 336 3.25 -10.37 -12.18
N LYS A 337 2.45 -10.98 -13.04
CA LYS A 337 2.65 -10.97 -14.48
C LYS A 337 2.56 -9.54 -15.03
N PRO A 338 3.54 -9.09 -15.86
CA PRO A 338 3.45 -7.81 -16.55
C PRO A 338 2.22 -7.74 -17.46
N TYR A 339 1.36 -6.74 -17.23
CA TYR A 339 0.23 -6.40 -18.08
C TYR A 339 0.49 -5.16 -18.91
N TRP A 340 1.36 -4.30 -18.42
CA TRP A 340 1.88 -3.17 -19.13
C TRP A 340 3.39 -3.03 -18.90
N THR A 341 4.11 -2.66 -19.95
CA THR A 341 5.53 -2.33 -19.91
C THR A 341 5.78 -1.15 -20.81
N LEU A 342 6.61 -0.20 -20.37
CA LEU A 342 7.04 0.95 -21.14
C LEU A 342 7.68 0.48 -22.43
N ASN A 343 7.18 0.99 -23.57
CA ASN A 343 7.73 0.64 -24.88
C ASN A 343 9.07 1.36 -25.13
N GLU A 344 9.82 0.92 -26.14
CA GLU A 344 11.11 1.49 -26.51
C GLU A 344 11.05 2.98 -26.86
N THR A 345 9.92 3.44 -27.40
CA THR A 345 9.69 4.84 -27.76
C THR A 345 9.23 5.69 -26.59
N LYS A 346 8.96 5.08 -25.44
CA LYS A 346 8.48 5.73 -24.21
C LYS A 346 7.21 6.58 -24.41
N THR A 347 6.27 6.05 -25.21
CA THR A 347 5.06 6.79 -25.63
C THR A 347 3.74 6.19 -25.14
N ASN A 348 3.80 5.04 -24.46
CA ASN A 348 2.61 4.30 -24.04
C ASN A 348 2.25 4.45 -22.56
N GLY A 349 2.74 5.48 -21.88
CA GLY A 349 2.37 5.70 -20.48
C GLY A 349 3.08 6.88 -19.83
N ASP A 350 2.49 7.35 -18.73
CA ASP A 350 3.11 8.25 -17.77
C ASP A 350 3.82 7.41 -16.71
N THR A 351 5.14 7.54 -16.64
CA THR A 351 6.00 6.68 -15.82
C THR A 351 6.35 7.28 -14.46
N TYR A 352 5.75 8.40 -14.08
CA TYR A 352 6.09 9.09 -12.83
C TYR A 352 7.61 9.30 -12.70
N SER A 353 8.15 10.12 -13.60
CA SER A 353 9.59 10.41 -13.65
C SER A 353 10.49 9.18 -13.88
N GLY A 354 9.95 8.10 -14.43
CA GLY A 354 10.66 6.85 -14.70
C GLY A 354 10.61 5.85 -13.54
N LEU A 355 9.83 6.10 -12.49
CA LEU A 355 9.66 5.18 -11.36
C LEU A 355 8.86 3.93 -11.72
N MET A 356 7.86 4.06 -12.62
CA MET A 356 6.91 3.00 -12.95
C MET A 356 7.00 2.64 -14.42
N ASN A 357 7.80 1.65 -14.78
CA ASN A 357 8.02 1.23 -16.16
C ASN A 357 7.45 -0.14 -16.51
N CYS A 358 6.96 -0.90 -15.52
CA CYS A 358 6.33 -2.19 -15.73
C CYS A 358 5.31 -2.47 -14.61
N PHE A 359 4.09 -2.87 -14.98
CA PHE A 359 3.01 -3.04 -14.00
C PHE A 359 2.17 -4.29 -14.28
N GLY A 360 1.87 -5.04 -13.22
CA GLY A 360 0.98 -6.19 -13.18
C GLY A 360 -0.41 -5.82 -12.65
N LEU A 361 -1.09 -6.74 -11.94
CA LEU A 361 -2.38 -6.47 -11.33
C LEU A 361 -2.19 -5.99 -9.87
N GLY A 362 -2.06 -4.68 -9.69
CA GLY A 362 -1.77 -4.05 -8.40
C GLY A 362 -0.31 -4.23 -7.93
N ILE A 363 0.55 -4.67 -8.80
CA ILE A 363 1.97 -4.96 -8.53
C ILE A 363 2.83 -4.21 -9.53
N GLN A 364 3.75 -3.40 -9.04
CA GLN A 364 4.82 -2.83 -9.84
C GLN A 364 5.96 -3.85 -9.97
N ASN A 365 6.52 -3.97 -11.18
CA ASN A 365 7.71 -4.80 -11.43
C ASN A 365 8.89 -3.88 -11.72
N VAL A 366 9.86 -3.80 -10.83
CA VAL A 366 11.11 -3.04 -11.03
C VAL A 366 12.01 -3.85 -11.97
N LYS A 367 12.33 -3.28 -13.14
CA LYS A 367 13.00 -3.96 -14.26
C LYS A 367 14.33 -3.32 -14.65
N ASN A 368 14.79 -2.34 -13.92
CA ASN A 368 16.00 -1.57 -14.20
C ASN A 368 15.97 -0.83 -15.54
N ILE A 369 14.79 -0.47 -16.00
CA ILE A 369 14.57 0.31 -17.21
C ILE A 369 14.65 1.78 -16.84
N ASP A 370 15.65 2.50 -17.36
CA ASP A 370 15.84 3.92 -17.10
C ASP A 370 16.02 4.21 -15.59
N LYS A 371 15.11 4.96 -14.98
CA LYS A 371 15.13 5.31 -13.56
C LYS A 371 14.36 4.34 -12.66
N ASP A 372 13.79 3.28 -13.21
CA ASP A 372 13.12 2.21 -12.49
C ASP A 372 14.15 1.24 -11.90
N ARG A 373 14.84 1.66 -10.84
CA ARG A 373 15.92 0.88 -10.20
C ARG A 373 16.09 1.20 -8.73
N PHE A 374 16.57 0.22 -7.97
CA PHE A 374 16.84 0.38 -6.54
C PHE A 374 18.27 0.87 -6.24
N LEU A 375 19.25 0.52 -7.08
CA LEU A 375 20.67 0.82 -6.87
C LEU A 375 21.27 1.39 -8.16
N PRO A 376 22.32 2.23 -8.05
CA PRO A 376 22.93 2.82 -9.22
C PRO A 376 23.85 1.87 -10.00
N ASP A 377 24.41 0.87 -9.33
CA ASP A 377 25.50 0.00 -9.78
C ASP A 377 25.13 -1.49 -9.88
N ARG A 378 23.92 -1.87 -9.48
CA ARG A 378 23.42 -3.26 -9.57
C ARG A 378 21.99 -3.27 -10.09
N ASP A 379 21.72 -4.20 -10.99
CA ASP A 379 20.39 -4.45 -11.52
C ASP A 379 19.68 -5.49 -10.67
N ILE A 380 18.77 -5.04 -9.81
CA ILE A 380 17.97 -5.90 -8.93
C ILE A 380 16.52 -5.85 -9.38
N GLU A 381 15.99 -6.98 -9.82
CA GLU A 381 14.57 -7.13 -10.18
C GLU A 381 13.77 -7.63 -8.98
N MET A 382 12.81 -6.85 -8.54
CA MET A 382 11.83 -7.23 -7.52
C MET A 382 10.46 -6.67 -7.90
N SER A 383 9.42 -7.28 -7.36
CA SER A 383 8.04 -6.89 -7.63
C SER A 383 7.33 -6.52 -6.34
N GLY A 384 6.51 -5.48 -6.37
CA GLY A 384 5.84 -4.98 -5.17
C GLY A 384 5.10 -3.69 -5.43
N HIS A 385 5.19 -2.73 -4.52
CA HIS A 385 4.59 -1.42 -4.70
C HIS A 385 5.28 -0.36 -3.84
N PHE A 386 5.51 0.82 -4.39
CA PHE A 386 5.84 2.03 -3.63
C PHE A 386 4.57 2.69 -3.08
N ALA A 387 4.73 3.50 -2.06
CA ALA A 387 3.62 4.25 -1.48
C ALA A 387 4.09 5.60 -0.96
N GLU A 388 3.33 6.63 -1.33
CA GLU A 388 3.54 8.01 -0.89
C GLU A 388 2.18 8.66 -0.64
N ALA A 389 2.01 9.29 0.50
CA ALA A 389 0.92 10.22 0.79
C ALA A 389 1.18 11.00 2.08
N TYR A 390 0.88 12.29 2.08
CA TYR A 390 0.89 13.15 3.27
C TYR A 390 2.25 13.24 3.99
N GLY A 391 3.33 12.79 3.36
CA GLY A 391 4.67 12.68 3.96
C GLY A 391 5.08 11.25 4.31
N LEU A 392 4.18 10.26 4.28
CA LEU A 392 4.58 8.86 4.37
C LEU A 392 5.30 8.45 3.08
N LEU A 393 6.41 7.74 3.25
CA LEU A 393 7.07 6.97 2.19
C LEU A 393 7.17 5.52 2.63
N ALA A 394 6.72 4.59 1.80
CA ALA A 394 6.81 3.17 2.10
C ALA A 394 7.00 2.33 0.83
N GLY A 395 7.54 1.15 1.00
CA GLY A 395 7.68 0.18 -0.08
C GLY A 395 7.70 -1.25 0.46
N MET A 396 7.18 -2.16 -0.34
CA MET A 396 7.26 -3.60 -0.11
C MET A 396 7.57 -4.28 -1.44
N PHE A 397 8.70 -4.97 -1.50
CA PHE A 397 9.18 -5.63 -2.71
C PHE A 397 9.64 -7.04 -2.43
N ILE A 398 9.38 -7.94 -3.36
CA ILE A 398 9.67 -9.36 -3.25
C ILE A 398 10.33 -9.90 -4.53
N ASP A 399 11.31 -10.76 -4.34
CA ASP A 399 11.83 -11.71 -5.32
C ASP A 399 11.25 -13.08 -4.95
N ARG A 400 10.23 -13.50 -5.68
CA ARG A 400 9.51 -14.77 -5.41
C ARG A 400 10.36 -15.98 -5.71
N GLU A 401 11.22 -15.92 -6.72
CA GLU A 401 12.07 -17.03 -7.14
C GLU A 401 13.02 -17.44 -6.03
N HIS A 402 13.69 -16.47 -5.40
CA HIS A 402 14.64 -16.70 -4.31
C HIS A 402 13.99 -16.58 -2.93
N LYS A 403 12.68 -16.29 -2.87
CA LYS A 403 11.93 -16.09 -1.62
C LYS A 403 12.52 -15.00 -0.75
N ASN A 404 12.96 -13.92 -1.36
CA ASN A 404 13.49 -12.73 -0.72
C ASN A 404 12.46 -11.61 -0.73
N GLY A 405 12.55 -10.69 0.21
CA GLY A 405 11.73 -9.50 0.19
C GLY A 405 12.12 -8.52 1.27
N PHE A 406 11.72 -7.27 1.09
CA PHE A 406 11.91 -6.23 2.08
C PHE A 406 10.73 -5.29 2.15
N ILE A 407 10.58 -4.67 3.31
CA ILE A 407 9.62 -3.61 3.59
C ILE A 407 10.39 -2.45 4.20
N TYR A 408 10.00 -1.23 3.82
CA TYR A 408 10.32 -0.02 4.59
C TYR A 408 9.07 0.84 4.75
N ILE A 409 8.99 1.57 5.86
CA ILE A 409 8.00 2.59 6.15
C ILE A 409 8.71 3.76 6.82
N MET A 410 8.54 4.97 6.28
CA MET A 410 8.98 6.22 6.88
C MET A 410 7.75 7.10 7.10
N ASN A 411 7.50 7.51 8.33
CA ASN A 411 6.26 8.20 8.67
C ASN A 411 6.35 9.74 8.61
N GLY A 412 7.28 10.26 7.80
CA GLY A 412 7.35 11.69 7.56
C GLY A 412 8.41 12.07 6.55
N MET A 413 8.24 13.26 5.95
CA MET A 413 9.16 13.91 5.04
C MET A 413 9.57 15.28 5.59
N SER A 414 10.87 15.59 5.49
CA SER A 414 11.42 16.87 5.98
C SER A 414 11.38 18.00 4.97
N GLY A 415 11.03 17.73 3.72
CA GLY A 415 10.97 18.72 2.65
C GLY A 415 10.07 18.28 1.51
N PRO A 416 9.78 19.18 0.55
CA PRO A 416 8.91 18.86 -0.59
C PRO A 416 9.58 17.88 -1.56
N GLU A 417 8.75 17.14 -2.25
CA GLU A 417 9.13 16.18 -3.28
C GLU A 417 10.06 16.78 -4.34
N SER A 418 9.75 17.98 -4.82
CA SER A 418 10.50 18.67 -5.88
C SER A 418 11.98 18.95 -5.53
N SER A 419 12.31 19.02 -4.24
CA SER A 419 13.67 19.29 -3.75
C SER A 419 14.42 18.02 -3.32
N ASN A 420 13.74 16.86 -3.35
CA ASN A 420 14.25 15.60 -2.82
C ASN A 420 14.17 14.44 -3.81
N SER A 421 14.20 14.73 -5.11
CA SER A 421 14.28 13.72 -6.16
C SER A 421 15.52 12.85 -5.98
N GLY A 422 15.41 11.58 -6.31
CA GLY A 422 16.51 10.64 -6.30
C GLY A 422 17.63 11.03 -7.29
N ALA A 423 18.83 10.62 -6.98
CA ALA A 423 20.01 10.93 -7.79
C ALA A 423 20.11 10.06 -9.05
N TYR A 424 19.65 8.80 -8.97
CA TYR A 424 19.78 7.80 -10.04
C TYR A 424 18.48 7.08 -10.39
N SER A 425 17.43 7.28 -9.60
CA SER A 425 16.14 6.61 -9.77
C SER A 425 14.99 7.61 -9.86
N GLY A 426 13.77 7.09 -10.09
CA GLY A 426 12.53 7.85 -9.95
C GLY A 426 12.03 7.97 -8.51
N MET A 427 12.71 7.34 -7.54
CA MET A 427 12.41 7.43 -6.11
C MET A 427 12.80 8.80 -5.53
N TYR A 428 12.32 9.07 -4.31
CA TYR A 428 12.86 10.17 -3.51
C TYR A 428 14.21 9.81 -2.87
N SER A 429 15.01 10.80 -2.52
CA SER A 429 16.33 10.61 -1.93
C SER A 429 16.31 9.79 -0.63
N TRP A 430 15.23 9.88 0.15
CA TRP A 430 15.03 9.06 1.36
C TRP A 430 14.80 7.58 1.01
N GLU A 431 14.05 7.31 -0.05
CA GLU A 431 13.80 5.95 -0.53
C GLU A 431 15.05 5.33 -1.13
N GLU A 432 15.84 6.09 -1.91
CA GLU A 432 17.15 5.63 -2.37
C GLU A 432 18.07 5.25 -1.19
N LYS A 433 18.11 6.06 -0.13
CA LYS A 433 18.93 5.79 1.06
C LYS A 433 18.46 4.51 1.78
N VAL A 434 17.16 4.35 2.05
CA VAL A 434 16.64 3.19 2.77
C VAL A 434 16.74 1.91 1.93
N CYS A 435 16.44 1.97 0.63
CA CYS A 435 16.60 0.82 -0.27
C CYS A 435 18.06 0.40 -0.38
N SER A 436 18.99 1.36 -0.56
CA SER A 436 20.42 1.09 -0.59
C SER A 436 20.92 0.48 0.73
N ALA A 437 20.48 1.01 1.87
CA ALA A 437 20.84 0.46 3.18
C ALA A 437 20.38 -1.00 3.32
N ILE A 438 19.12 -1.29 2.97
CA ILE A 438 18.59 -2.65 3.06
C ILE A 438 19.30 -3.59 2.07
N LEU A 439 19.38 -3.22 0.79
CA LEU A 439 19.88 -4.11 -0.25
C LEU A 439 21.38 -4.38 -0.10
N ASN A 440 22.19 -3.36 0.24
CA ASN A 440 23.63 -3.54 0.43
C ASN A 440 23.97 -4.40 1.66
N ASN A 441 23.15 -4.35 2.70
CA ASN A 441 23.43 -5.08 3.94
C ASN A 441 22.72 -6.42 4.04
N ALA A 442 21.47 -6.53 3.58
CA ALA A 442 20.73 -7.78 3.66
C ALA A 442 20.96 -8.70 2.46
N PHE A 443 21.21 -8.11 1.28
CA PHE A 443 21.36 -8.86 0.02
C PHE A 443 22.64 -8.44 -0.74
N PRO A 444 23.83 -8.52 -0.11
CA PRO A 444 25.08 -8.11 -0.76
C PRO A 444 25.43 -8.99 -1.97
N GLU A 445 24.82 -10.17 -2.08
CA GLU A 445 25.00 -11.12 -3.17
C GLU A 445 24.13 -10.85 -4.40
N LEU A 446 23.05 -10.05 -4.30
CA LEU A 446 22.23 -9.59 -5.43
C LEU A 446 22.88 -8.35 -6.07
#